data_bd1cc9155ec59092669f0fb71855f6ea
#
_entry.id   bd1cc9155ec59092669f0fb71855f6ea
#
_cell.length_a   1.000
_cell.length_b   1.000
_cell.length_c   1.000
_cell.angle_alpha   90.00
_cell.angle_beta   90.00
_cell.angle_gamma   90.00
#
_symmetry.space_group_name_H-M   'P 1'
#
loop_
_entity.id
_entity.type
_entity.pdbx_description
1 polymer ?
#
loop_
_entity_poly.entity_id
_entity_poly.type
_entity_poly.pdbx_seq_one_letter_code
_entity_poly.pdbx_strand_id
1 'polypeptide(L)'
;TVEGEYTTVYNHQGKNQLCTLVAMNKAAEAAAKGVAMQIAAMNPIAIDEDGVSEEIKNQEIAVAVEKTKAEQVQKAVEAALKKAGINPAHVDSEDHMESNMAKGWITAEDVAKAKEIIATVSAEKAANLPEAMIQNIAKGRLGKFLKEVCLLNQEDIMDGKKTVREVLKETDPELKVVAFKRFTLRAE
;
A
#
# COMPACT_ATOMS: atom_id res chain seq x y z
N THR A 1 -22.22 13.74 -11.24
CA THR A 1 -22.96 14.44 -10.17
C THR A 1 -22.73 13.76 -8.81
N VAL A 2 -22.59 14.55 -7.78
CA VAL A 2 -22.64 14.12 -6.38
C VAL A 2 -23.78 14.89 -5.69
N GLU A 3 -24.44 14.24 -4.74
CA GLU A 3 -25.57 14.84 -4.03
C GLU A 3 -25.22 15.04 -2.56
N GLY A 4 -25.56 16.19 -2.01
CA GLY A 4 -25.39 16.59 -0.63
C GLY A 4 -25.93 17.99 -0.41
N GLU A 5 -26.00 18.42 0.84
CA GLU A 5 -26.51 19.76 1.19
C GLU A 5 -25.59 20.89 0.72
N TYR A 6 -24.30 20.59 0.61
CA TYR A 6 -23.30 21.51 0.07
C TYR A 6 -22.35 20.78 -0.86
N THR A 7 -22.15 21.29 -2.05
CA THR A 7 -21.25 20.73 -3.05
C THR A 7 -20.20 21.74 -3.47
N THR A 8 -18.98 21.27 -3.73
CA THR A 8 -17.89 22.09 -4.27
C THR A 8 -17.16 21.37 -5.39
N VAL A 9 -16.53 22.15 -6.25
CA VAL A 9 -15.69 21.67 -7.35
C VAL A 9 -14.29 22.23 -7.18
N TYR A 10 -13.30 21.39 -7.38
CA TYR A 10 -11.90 21.78 -7.42
C TYR A 10 -11.27 21.36 -8.75
N ASN A 11 -10.65 22.32 -9.41
CA ASN A 11 -9.89 22.11 -10.64
C ASN A 11 -8.40 22.15 -10.31
N HIS A 12 -7.76 20.98 -10.33
CA HIS A 12 -6.37 20.85 -9.89
C HIS A 12 -5.42 21.64 -10.79
N GLN A 13 -4.65 22.55 -10.19
CA GLN A 13 -3.70 23.43 -10.88
C GLN A 13 -4.32 24.28 -12.02
N GLY A 14 -5.63 24.42 -12.07
CA GLY A 14 -6.33 25.23 -13.08
C GLY A 14 -6.21 24.73 -14.53
N LYS A 15 -5.78 23.49 -14.74
CA LYS A 15 -5.48 22.93 -16.08
C LYS A 15 -6.63 22.17 -16.73
N ASN A 16 -7.78 22.05 -16.08
CA ASN A 16 -8.95 21.29 -16.54
C ASN A 16 -8.65 19.80 -16.91
N GLN A 17 -7.58 19.24 -16.38
CA GLN A 17 -7.16 17.84 -16.62
C GLN A 17 -7.54 16.91 -15.49
N LEU A 18 -7.71 17.45 -14.30
CA LEU A 18 -8.07 16.73 -13.09
C LEU A 18 -9.00 17.61 -12.26
N CYS A 19 -10.23 17.15 -12.07
CA CYS A 19 -11.26 17.83 -11.29
C CYS A 19 -11.83 16.90 -10.23
N THR A 20 -12.20 17.45 -9.09
CA THR A 20 -12.89 16.72 -8.02
C THR A 20 -14.18 17.42 -7.64
N LEU A 21 -15.21 16.61 -7.38
CA LEU A 21 -16.50 17.04 -6.85
C LEU A 21 -16.64 16.46 -5.44
N VAL A 22 -17.01 17.30 -4.49
CA VAL A 22 -17.24 16.90 -3.11
C VAL A 22 -18.60 17.36 -2.65
N ALA A 23 -19.36 16.46 -2.05
CA ALA A 23 -20.61 16.75 -1.37
C ALA A 23 -20.44 16.62 0.14
N MET A 24 -20.88 17.61 0.88
CA MET A 24 -20.83 17.70 2.33
C MET A 24 -22.25 17.75 2.91
N ASN A 25 -22.40 17.42 4.18
CA ASN A 25 -23.67 17.52 4.90
C ASN A 25 -23.99 18.93 5.40
N LYS A 26 -23.01 19.83 5.36
CA LYS A 26 -23.13 21.24 5.75
C LYS A 26 -22.31 22.14 4.85
N ALA A 27 -22.68 23.42 4.75
CA ALA A 27 -21.87 24.42 4.10
C ALA A 27 -20.59 24.70 4.90
N ALA A 28 -19.44 24.39 4.30
CA ALA A 28 -18.12 24.63 4.87
C ALA A 28 -17.12 24.78 3.71
N GLU A 29 -17.09 25.93 3.09
CA GLU A 29 -16.35 26.16 1.84
C GLU A 29 -14.86 25.83 1.96
N ALA A 30 -14.19 26.34 2.97
CA ALA A 30 -12.75 26.10 3.16
C ALA A 30 -12.43 24.62 3.41
N ALA A 31 -13.24 23.95 4.25
CA ALA A 31 -13.10 22.53 4.54
C ALA A 31 -13.40 21.67 3.30
N ALA A 32 -14.47 21.96 2.58
CA ALA A 32 -14.85 21.26 1.34
C ALA A 32 -13.78 21.41 0.26
N LYS A 33 -13.20 22.58 0.12
CA LYS A 33 -12.10 22.84 -0.80
C LYS A 33 -10.84 22.07 -0.43
N GLY A 34 -10.49 22.03 0.86
CA GLY A 34 -9.39 21.23 1.38
C GLY A 34 -9.56 19.74 1.10
N VAL A 35 -10.77 19.22 1.31
CA VAL A 35 -11.12 17.83 0.98
C VAL A 35 -11.01 17.57 -0.52
N ALA A 36 -11.49 18.46 -1.36
CA ALA A 36 -11.39 18.33 -2.82
C ALA A 36 -9.93 18.31 -3.30
N MET A 37 -9.06 19.14 -2.72
CA MET A 37 -7.62 19.11 -2.97
C MET A 37 -6.98 17.80 -2.52
N GLN A 38 -7.36 17.28 -1.37
CA GLN A 38 -6.91 15.99 -0.85
C GLN A 38 -7.25 14.86 -1.82
N ILE A 39 -8.49 14.82 -2.31
CA ILE A 39 -8.95 13.80 -3.26
C ILE A 39 -8.17 13.90 -4.58
N ALA A 40 -7.95 15.10 -5.08
CA ALA A 40 -7.16 15.32 -6.30
C ALA A 40 -5.73 14.80 -6.15
N ALA A 41 -5.08 15.06 -5.01
CA ALA A 41 -3.69 14.71 -4.77
C ALA A 41 -3.49 13.24 -4.42
N MET A 42 -4.36 12.67 -3.58
CA MET A 42 -4.15 11.34 -2.97
C MET A 42 -5.01 10.22 -3.56
N ASN A 43 -5.96 10.56 -4.43
CA ASN A 43 -6.83 9.59 -5.12
C ASN A 43 -7.42 8.50 -4.20
N PRO A 44 -8.17 8.84 -3.15
CA PRO A 44 -8.82 7.83 -2.31
C PRO A 44 -9.90 7.07 -3.09
N ILE A 45 -10.17 5.83 -2.71
CA ILE A 45 -11.22 5.00 -3.34
C ILE A 45 -12.53 5.02 -2.56
N ALA A 46 -12.50 5.44 -1.29
CA ALA A 46 -13.66 5.50 -0.42
C ALA A 46 -13.53 6.66 0.57
N ILE A 47 -14.63 7.06 1.18
CA ILE A 47 -14.65 8.09 2.22
C ILE A 47 -14.04 7.53 3.51
N ASP A 48 -14.47 6.33 3.91
CA ASP A 48 -14.01 5.61 5.09
C ASP A 48 -13.95 4.09 4.82
N GLU A 49 -13.66 3.33 5.87
CA GLU A 49 -13.54 1.88 5.79
C GLU A 49 -14.84 1.18 5.36
N ASP A 50 -15.97 1.73 5.75
CA ASP A 50 -17.29 1.18 5.40
C ASP A 50 -17.59 1.30 3.91
N GLY A 51 -16.98 2.27 3.23
CA GLY A 51 -17.07 2.46 1.79
C GLY A 51 -16.19 1.51 0.97
N VAL A 52 -15.29 0.76 1.62
CA VAL A 52 -14.47 -0.26 0.96
C VAL A 52 -15.21 -1.60 1.01
N SER A 53 -15.44 -2.24 -0.15
CA SER A 53 -16.15 -3.51 -0.20
C SER A 53 -15.39 -4.64 0.51
N GLU A 54 -16.12 -5.61 1.06
CA GLU A 54 -15.50 -6.81 1.64
C GLU A 54 -14.68 -7.60 0.63
N GLU A 55 -15.07 -7.58 -0.64
CA GLU A 55 -14.31 -8.19 -1.73
C GLU A 55 -12.92 -7.56 -1.87
N ILE A 56 -12.84 -6.24 -1.88
CA ILE A 56 -11.54 -5.51 -1.93
C ILE A 56 -10.71 -5.82 -0.71
N LYS A 57 -11.29 -5.79 0.49
CA LYS A 57 -10.60 -6.12 1.74
C LYS A 57 -10.05 -7.55 1.72
N ASN A 58 -10.84 -8.51 1.27
CA ASN A 58 -10.43 -9.91 1.19
C ASN A 58 -9.33 -10.13 0.14
N GLN A 59 -9.38 -9.44 -1.00
CA GLN A 59 -8.32 -9.46 -2.00
C GLN A 59 -7.01 -8.90 -1.44
N GLU A 60 -7.06 -7.78 -0.72
CA GLU A 60 -5.88 -7.20 -0.07
C GLU A 60 -5.29 -8.10 1.02
N ILE A 61 -6.14 -8.76 1.81
CA ILE A 61 -5.69 -9.76 2.79
C ILE A 61 -4.99 -10.92 2.09
N ALA A 62 -5.58 -11.47 1.03
CA ALA A 62 -4.99 -12.58 0.27
C ALA A 62 -3.62 -12.22 -0.31
N VAL A 63 -3.51 -11.05 -0.92
CA VAL A 63 -2.23 -10.53 -1.45
C VAL A 63 -1.22 -10.32 -0.32
N ALA A 64 -1.65 -9.75 0.82
CA ALA A 64 -0.79 -9.53 1.98
C ALA A 64 -0.31 -10.85 2.59
N VAL A 65 -1.15 -11.88 2.65
CA VAL A 65 -0.77 -13.24 3.12
C VAL A 65 0.32 -13.82 2.22
N GLU A 66 0.11 -13.84 0.90
CA GLU A 66 1.07 -14.37 -0.06
C GLU A 66 2.41 -13.62 -0.01
N LYS A 67 2.35 -12.30 0.02
CA LYS A 67 3.55 -11.45 0.13
C LYS A 67 4.30 -11.69 1.44
N THR A 68 3.58 -11.83 2.55
CA THR A 68 4.19 -12.11 3.87
C THR A 68 4.86 -13.48 3.89
N LYS A 69 4.20 -14.51 3.34
CA LYS A 69 4.80 -15.84 3.20
C LYS A 69 6.08 -15.79 2.38
N ALA A 70 6.06 -15.15 1.22
CA ALA A 70 7.23 -14.99 0.37
C ALA A 70 8.39 -14.26 1.08
N GLU A 71 8.11 -13.19 1.80
CA GLU A 71 9.12 -12.45 2.57
C GLU A 71 9.72 -13.27 3.71
N GLN A 72 8.92 -14.07 4.40
CA GLN A 72 9.42 -14.96 5.47
C GLN A 72 10.33 -16.06 4.91
N VAL A 73 9.95 -16.64 3.78
CA VAL A 73 10.77 -17.62 3.07
C VAL A 73 12.08 -16.98 2.60
N GLN A 74 12.02 -15.83 1.98
CA GLN A 74 13.21 -15.09 1.52
C GLN A 74 14.17 -14.77 2.66
N LYS A 75 13.66 -14.26 3.78
CA LYS A 75 14.50 -13.98 4.97
C LYS A 75 15.20 -15.23 5.50
N ALA A 76 14.52 -16.37 5.53
CA ALA A 76 15.10 -17.63 5.96
C ALA A 76 16.20 -18.11 5.01
N VAL A 77 15.98 -17.99 3.70
CA VAL A 77 16.96 -18.32 2.65
C VAL A 77 18.18 -17.41 2.76
N GLU A 78 18.00 -16.11 2.88
CA GLU A 78 19.10 -15.15 3.03
C GLU A 78 19.93 -15.42 4.27
N ALA A 79 19.29 -15.71 5.40
CA ALA A 79 19.98 -16.08 6.65
C ALA A 79 20.79 -17.36 6.50
N ALA A 80 20.26 -18.39 5.84
CA ALA A 80 20.95 -19.64 5.59
C ALA A 80 22.15 -19.47 4.64
N LEU A 81 22.01 -18.65 3.60
CA LEU A 81 23.11 -18.31 2.68
C LEU A 81 24.24 -17.58 3.41
N LYS A 82 23.91 -16.57 4.22
CA LYS A 82 24.89 -15.83 5.02
C LYS A 82 25.63 -16.76 5.99
N LYS A 83 24.91 -17.67 6.63
CA LYS A 83 25.49 -18.67 7.53
C LYS A 83 26.46 -19.61 6.80
N ALA A 84 26.20 -19.90 5.53
CA ALA A 84 27.06 -20.70 4.68
C ALA A 84 28.23 -19.91 4.05
N GLY A 85 28.36 -18.63 4.37
CA GLY A 85 29.40 -17.74 3.82
C GLY A 85 29.13 -17.23 2.40
N ILE A 86 27.89 -17.31 1.93
CA ILE A 86 27.48 -16.86 0.58
C ILE A 86 26.70 -15.55 0.73
N ASN A 87 27.07 -14.53 -0.08
CA ASN A 87 26.33 -13.29 -0.14
C ASN A 87 25.01 -13.52 -0.92
N PRO A 88 23.83 -13.33 -0.30
CA PRO A 88 22.55 -13.56 -0.98
C PRO A 88 22.36 -12.75 -2.26
N ALA A 89 22.89 -11.54 -2.33
CA ALA A 89 22.81 -10.69 -3.51
C ALA A 89 23.59 -11.23 -4.72
N HIS A 90 24.56 -12.10 -4.50
CA HIS A 90 25.34 -12.72 -5.59
C HIS A 90 24.62 -13.92 -6.24
N VAL A 91 23.59 -14.45 -5.58
CA VAL A 91 22.90 -15.69 -5.97
C VAL A 91 21.36 -15.54 -5.99
N ASP A 92 20.87 -14.32 -6.09
CA ASP A 92 19.43 -14.00 -6.06
C ASP A 92 18.70 -14.30 -7.37
N SER A 93 19.42 -14.53 -8.46
CA SER A 93 18.90 -14.97 -9.74
C SER A 93 19.94 -15.78 -10.52
N GLU A 94 19.47 -16.55 -11.50
CA GLU A 94 20.37 -17.31 -12.42
C GLU A 94 21.35 -16.36 -13.12
N ASP A 95 20.85 -15.21 -13.64
CA ASP A 95 21.66 -14.21 -14.33
C ASP A 95 22.76 -13.63 -13.43
N HIS A 96 22.44 -13.36 -12.16
CA HIS A 96 23.43 -12.90 -11.19
C HIS A 96 24.44 -13.99 -10.83
N MET A 97 24.02 -15.24 -10.73
CA MET A 97 24.93 -16.37 -10.50
C MET A 97 25.94 -16.50 -11.61
N GLU A 98 25.50 -16.49 -12.88
CA GLU A 98 26.37 -16.56 -14.06
C GLU A 98 27.31 -15.36 -14.15
N SER A 99 26.77 -14.15 -14.01
CA SER A 99 27.55 -12.91 -14.05
C SER A 99 28.62 -12.86 -12.97
N ASN A 100 28.27 -13.25 -11.74
CA ASN A 100 29.19 -13.21 -10.61
C ASN A 100 30.25 -14.32 -10.66
N MET A 101 29.93 -15.49 -11.25
CA MET A 101 30.94 -16.51 -11.58
C MET A 101 31.93 -15.99 -12.60
N ALA A 102 31.45 -15.34 -13.66
CA ALA A 102 32.31 -14.76 -14.71
C ALA A 102 33.26 -13.68 -14.16
N LYS A 103 32.83 -12.93 -13.14
CA LYS A 103 33.65 -11.93 -12.43
C LYS A 103 34.62 -12.54 -11.41
N GLY A 104 34.50 -13.84 -11.12
CA GLY A 104 35.29 -14.52 -10.10
C GLY A 104 34.89 -14.22 -8.67
N TRP A 105 33.71 -13.65 -8.45
CA TRP A 105 33.21 -13.34 -7.10
C TRP A 105 32.66 -14.56 -6.37
N ILE A 106 32.16 -15.53 -7.12
CA ILE A 106 31.68 -16.82 -6.60
C ILE A 106 32.19 -17.95 -7.49
N THR A 107 32.26 -19.16 -6.94
CA THR A 107 32.67 -20.37 -7.65
C THR A 107 31.47 -21.21 -8.09
N ALA A 108 31.70 -22.16 -8.99
CA ALA A 108 30.65 -23.12 -9.37
C ALA A 108 30.17 -23.96 -8.17
N GLU A 109 31.04 -24.26 -7.22
CA GLU A 109 30.72 -24.95 -5.96
C GLU A 109 29.78 -24.06 -5.09
N ASP A 110 30.07 -22.77 -4.98
CA ASP A 110 29.19 -21.81 -4.28
C ASP A 110 27.80 -21.74 -4.91
N VAL A 111 27.71 -21.74 -6.23
CA VAL A 111 26.42 -21.75 -6.95
C VAL A 111 25.64 -23.03 -6.67
N ALA A 112 26.28 -24.19 -6.75
CA ALA A 112 25.64 -25.48 -6.46
C ALA A 112 25.12 -25.53 -5.01
N LYS A 113 25.92 -25.07 -4.06
CA LYS A 113 25.56 -24.98 -2.64
C LYS A 113 24.42 -23.99 -2.41
N ALA A 114 24.46 -22.83 -3.06
CA ALA A 114 23.40 -21.83 -2.97
C ALA A 114 22.06 -22.37 -3.50
N LYS A 115 22.06 -23.04 -4.66
CA LYS A 115 20.86 -23.65 -5.23
C LYS A 115 20.25 -24.70 -4.31
N GLU A 116 21.07 -25.53 -3.67
CA GLU A 116 20.63 -26.53 -2.69
C GLU A 116 20.01 -25.87 -1.46
N ILE A 117 20.66 -24.86 -0.90
CA ILE A 117 20.17 -24.10 0.25
C ILE A 117 18.84 -23.42 -0.08
N ILE A 118 18.75 -22.73 -1.21
CA ILE A 118 17.54 -22.05 -1.65
C ILE A 118 16.38 -23.04 -1.75
N ALA A 119 16.58 -24.17 -2.43
CA ALA A 119 15.53 -25.18 -2.60
C ALA A 119 15.10 -25.80 -1.25
N THR A 120 16.05 -26.22 -0.43
CA THR A 120 15.77 -26.90 0.85
C THR A 120 15.12 -25.96 1.85
N VAL A 121 15.70 -24.78 2.08
CA VAL A 121 15.18 -23.81 3.06
C VAL A 121 13.86 -23.23 2.64
N SER A 122 13.64 -22.96 1.34
CA SER A 122 12.36 -22.50 0.81
C SER A 122 11.25 -23.51 1.08
N ALA A 123 11.49 -24.79 0.83
CA ALA A 123 10.52 -25.85 1.06
C ALA A 123 10.21 -26.03 2.55
N GLU A 124 11.24 -26.10 3.38
CA GLU A 124 11.08 -26.25 4.83
C GLU A 124 10.34 -25.07 5.47
N LYS A 125 10.73 -23.85 5.12
CA LYS A 125 10.10 -22.64 5.67
C LYS A 125 8.65 -22.51 5.21
N ALA A 126 8.36 -22.74 3.94
CA ALA A 126 6.98 -22.70 3.40
C ALA A 126 6.05 -23.70 4.10
N ALA A 127 6.58 -24.89 4.45
CA ALA A 127 5.82 -25.93 5.16
C ALA A 127 5.58 -25.61 6.65
N ASN A 128 6.39 -24.74 7.26
CA ASN A 128 6.40 -24.48 8.71
C ASN A 128 6.09 -23.03 9.10
N LEU A 129 5.42 -22.26 8.25
CA LEU A 129 5.04 -20.89 8.56
C LEU A 129 3.91 -20.88 9.60
N PRO A 130 4.06 -20.11 10.72
CA PRO A 130 2.99 -19.95 11.69
C PRO A 130 1.81 -19.18 11.11
N GLU A 131 0.64 -19.80 10.98
CA GLU A 131 -0.55 -19.20 10.39
C GLU A 131 -1.00 -17.94 11.16
N ALA A 132 -0.99 -17.99 12.50
CA ALA A 132 -1.38 -16.86 13.33
C ALA A 132 -0.51 -15.61 13.09
N MET A 133 0.81 -15.80 12.94
CA MET A 133 1.74 -14.72 12.63
C MET A 133 1.45 -14.12 11.24
N ILE A 134 1.24 -14.97 10.25
CA ILE A 134 0.93 -14.55 8.87
C ILE A 134 -0.36 -13.74 8.84
N GLN A 135 -1.41 -14.21 9.50
CA GLN A 135 -2.70 -13.50 9.57
C GLN A 135 -2.60 -12.17 10.30
N ASN A 136 -1.84 -12.08 11.38
CA ASN A 136 -1.63 -10.83 12.10
C ASN A 136 -0.88 -9.78 11.26
N ILE A 137 0.15 -10.20 10.53
CA ILE A 137 0.88 -9.31 9.62
C ILE A 137 -0.02 -8.87 8.45
N ALA A 138 -0.81 -9.78 7.89
CA ALA A 138 -1.74 -9.47 6.81
C ALA A 138 -2.81 -8.45 7.26
N LYS A 139 -3.36 -8.60 8.46
CA LYS A 139 -4.29 -7.63 9.06
C LYS A 139 -3.65 -6.26 9.27
N GLY A 140 -2.39 -6.21 9.72
CA GLY A 140 -1.63 -4.96 9.83
C GLY A 140 -1.44 -4.28 8.47
N ARG A 141 -1.16 -5.04 7.42
CA ARG A 141 -1.05 -4.53 6.05
C ARG A 141 -2.38 -4.05 5.49
N LEU A 142 -3.49 -4.73 5.81
CA LEU A 142 -4.83 -4.25 5.47
C LEU A 142 -5.12 -2.91 6.13
N GLY A 143 -4.81 -2.76 7.42
CA GLY A 143 -4.96 -1.49 8.15
C GLY A 143 -4.18 -0.35 7.50
N LYS A 144 -2.95 -0.62 7.06
CA LYS A 144 -2.13 0.34 6.32
C LYS A 144 -2.74 0.70 4.96
N PHE A 145 -3.22 -0.30 4.22
CA PHE A 145 -3.93 -0.10 2.96
C PHE A 145 -5.15 0.81 3.15
N LEU A 146 -5.99 0.55 4.16
CA LEU A 146 -7.15 1.38 4.46
C LEU A 146 -6.78 2.82 4.84
N LYS A 147 -5.65 3.05 5.50
CA LYS A 147 -5.13 4.40 5.74
C LYS A 147 -4.73 5.12 4.46
N GLU A 148 -4.27 4.40 3.45
CA GLU A 148 -3.85 4.98 2.18
C GLU A 148 -5.00 5.27 1.24
N VAL A 149 -6.08 4.46 1.26
CA VAL A 149 -7.17 4.52 0.27
C VAL A 149 -8.46 5.15 0.79
N CYS A 150 -8.65 5.26 2.11
CA CYS A 150 -9.81 5.90 2.71
C CYS A 150 -9.52 7.38 2.97
N LEU A 151 -10.31 8.25 2.38
CA LEU A 151 -10.13 9.72 2.48
C LEU A 151 -9.93 10.20 3.91
N LEU A 152 -10.81 9.79 4.82
CA LEU A 152 -10.78 10.24 6.22
C LEU A 152 -9.59 9.71 7.02
N ASN A 153 -8.98 8.62 6.58
CA ASN A 153 -7.84 8.00 7.25
C ASN A 153 -6.49 8.48 6.70
N GLN A 154 -6.48 9.16 5.55
CA GLN A 154 -5.26 9.71 4.96
C GLN A 154 -4.72 10.86 5.82
N GLU A 155 -3.40 11.03 5.80
CA GLU A 155 -2.78 12.24 6.34
C GLU A 155 -3.21 13.44 5.51
N ASP A 156 -3.61 14.53 6.18
CA ASP A 156 -4.00 15.78 5.51
C ASP A 156 -2.81 16.37 4.77
N ILE A 157 -2.98 16.72 3.49
CA ILE A 157 -1.92 17.27 2.66
C ILE A 157 -1.43 18.65 3.11
N MET A 158 -2.26 19.39 3.85
CA MET A 158 -1.94 20.72 4.40
C MET A 158 -1.34 20.62 5.80
N ASP A 159 -1.70 19.59 6.58
CA ASP A 159 -1.18 19.31 7.91
C ASP A 159 -0.85 17.81 8.05
N GLY A 160 0.36 17.43 7.69
CA GLY A 160 0.83 16.04 7.71
C GLY A 160 0.90 15.37 9.08
N LYS A 161 0.53 16.07 10.15
CA LYS A 161 0.46 15.54 11.53
C LYS A 161 -0.94 15.06 11.90
N LYS A 162 -1.94 15.36 11.09
CA LYS A 162 -3.34 15.06 11.33
C LYS A 162 -3.93 14.30 10.15
N THR A 163 -4.91 13.44 10.45
CA THR A 163 -5.72 12.84 9.39
C THR A 163 -6.79 13.82 8.90
N VAL A 164 -7.30 13.57 7.72
CA VAL A 164 -8.43 14.36 7.18
C VAL A 164 -9.62 14.36 8.13
N ARG A 165 -9.89 13.23 8.79
CA ARG A 165 -10.94 13.10 9.82
C ARG A 165 -10.73 14.06 10.99
N GLU A 166 -9.51 14.16 11.50
CA GLU A 166 -9.17 15.06 12.60
C GLU A 166 -9.32 16.52 12.21
N VAL A 167 -8.87 16.90 11.02
CA VAL A 167 -9.01 18.26 10.49
C VAL A 167 -10.47 18.66 10.35
N LEU A 168 -11.33 17.77 9.83
CA LEU A 168 -12.77 18.04 9.71
C LEU A 168 -13.43 18.18 11.08
N LYS A 169 -13.09 17.35 12.05
CA LYS A 169 -13.62 17.44 13.43
C LYS A 169 -13.23 18.73 14.13
N GLU A 170 -12.03 19.22 13.90
CA GLU A 170 -11.56 20.49 14.45
C GLU A 170 -12.31 21.68 13.86
N THR A 171 -12.70 21.59 12.57
CA THR A 171 -13.51 22.61 11.90
C THR A 171 -14.95 22.63 12.43
N ASP A 172 -15.60 21.47 12.42
CA ASP A 172 -16.96 21.27 12.96
C ASP A 172 -17.14 19.77 13.25
N PRO A 173 -17.43 19.39 14.52
CA PRO A 173 -17.60 17.97 14.90
C PRO A 173 -18.70 17.21 14.14
N GLU A 174 -19.67 17.94 13.58
CA GLU A 174 -20.78 17.37 12.81
C GLU A 174 -20.58 17.40 11.31
N LEU A 175 -19.46 17.97 10.84
CA LEU A 175 -19.14 18.06 9.41
C LEU A 175 -18.74 16.69 8.86
N LYS A 176 -19.40 16.25 7.78
CA LYS A 176 -19.16 14.98 7.12
C LYS A 176 -19.06 15.12 5.61
N VAL A 177 -18.18 14.34 5.01
CA VAL A 177 -18.16 14.11 3.57
C VAL A 177 -19.21 13.07 3.25
N VAL A 178 -20.15 13.41 2.35
CA VAL A 178 -21.25 12.55 1.95
C VAL A 178 -20.89 11.74 0.71
N ALA A 179 -20.28 12.39 -0.29
CA ALA A 179 -19.87 11.76 -1.52
C ALA A 179 -18.75 12.56 -2.18
N PHE A 180 -17.99 11.93 -3.05
CA PHE A 180 -17.04 12.59 -3.90
C PHE A 180 -16.90 11.87 -5.24
N LYS A 181 -16.40 12.58 -6.25
CA LYS A 181 -15.96 12.03 -7.53
C LYS A 181 -14.70 12.74 -8.00
N ARG A 182 -13.81 11.96 -8.59
CA ARG A 182 -12.57 12.44 -9.20
C ARG A 182 -12.61 12.12 -10.70
N PHE A 183 -12.31 13.11 -11.51
CA PHE A 183 -12.25 12.98 -12.97
C PHE A 183 -10.88 13.38 -13.47
N THR A 184 -10.28 12.55 -14.30
CA THR A 184 -9.02 12.85 -14.96
C THR A 184 -9.13 12.62 -16.46
N LEU A 185 -8.47 13.47 -17.24
CA LEU A 185 -8.29 13.29 -18.69
C LEU A 185 -6.97 12.58 -19.01
N ARG A 186 -6.16 12.30 -18.00
CA ARG A 186 -4.91 11.54 -18.16
C ARG A 186 -5.19 10.05 -17.92
N ALA A 187 -4.54 9.21 -18.71
CA ALA A 187 -4.46 7.78 -18.39
C ALA A 187 -3.67 7.61 -17.08
N GLU A 188 -4.21 6.87 -16.13
CA GLU A 188 -3.58 6.51 -14.87
C GLU A 188 -2.88 5.15 -14.96
#